data_235ad609a6f2dd8ba184e871be9181c0
#
_entry.id   235ad609a6f2dd8ba184e871be9181c0
#
_cell.length_a   1.000
_cell.length_b   1.000
_cell.length_c   1.000
_cell.angle_alpha   90.00
_cell.angle_beta   90.00
_cell.angle_gamma   90.00
#
_symmetry.space_group_name_H-M   'P 1'
#
loop_
_entity.id
_entity.type
_entity.pdbx_description
1 polymer ?
#
loop_
_entity_poly.entity_id
_entity_poly.type
_entity_poly.pdbx_seq_one_letter_code
_entity_poly.pdbx_strand_id
1 'polypeptide(L)'
;MSLPKEVHIQECCPRDGWQNHAEFIPTEVKIKYIRRMIDCGAKELEVTSFVNPKVMPQMADAAAVFEAIKPYAAEKGCTLSTLALNKRGADDAVAAGSHMLSFVVSASEEHNLRNSRRTIQESMAQFKELASQQTGDVRIQLALPCVFGSPFGDEIPLERLDWIVEEAHSVGVEYFGLADTSGISTPTHTREVLRHMIGLVGADHICAHLHDTHGMGIANAFVALEEGVTHFDASLAAMGGCPFAPGAKGNIATEDL
;
A
#
# COMPACT_ATOMS: atom_id res chain seq x y z
N MET A 1 24.40 -4.23 13.02
CA MET A 1 23.78 -5.28 12.20
C MET A 1 24.23 -5.07 10.76
N SER A 2 24.38 -6.12 9.93
CA SER A 2 24.66 -5.94 8.51
C SER A 2 23.32 -5.62 7.81
N LEU A 3 23.32 -4.60 6.94
CA LEU A 3 22.15 -4.30 6.11
C LEU A 3 21.81 -5.48 5.20
N PRO A 4 20.54 -5.65 4.82
CA PRO A 4 20.11 -6.60 3.77
C PRO A 4 20.90 -6.39 2.47
N LYS A 5 21.09 -7.46 1.71
CA LYS A 5 21.83 -7.41 0.44
C LYS A 5 20.93 -7.09 -0.75
N GLU A 6 19.64 -7.27 -0.57
CA GLU A 6 18.62 -7.10 -1.61
C GLU A 6 17.39 -6.45 -0.99
N VAL A 7 16.75 -5.60 -1.75
CA VAL A 7 15.48 -4.96 -1.40
C VAL A 7 14.50 -5.09 -2.56
N HIS A 8 13.22 -5.05 -2.25
CA HIS A 8 12.11 -5.08 -3.19
C HIS A 8 11.41 -3.73 -3.15
N ILE A 9 11.32 -3.06 -4.28
CA ILE A 9 10.64 -1.78 -4.40
C ILE A 9 9.41 -1.98 -5.27
N GLN A 10 8.23 -1.76 -4.68
CA GLN A 10 6.98 -1.71 -5.40
C GLN A 10 6.73 -0.27 -5.86
N GLU A 11 6.65 -0.08 -7.17
CA GLU A 11 6.33 1.21 -7.77
C GLU A 11 4.82 1.48 -7.68
N CYS A 12 4.44 2.47 -6.88
CA CYS A 12 3.04 2.82 -6.61
C CYS A 12 2.53 4.01 -7.42
N CYS A 13 3.36 4.65 -8.25
CA CYS A 13 2.95 5.80 -9.05
C CYS A 13 1.69 5.53 -9.90
N PRO A 14 1.51 4.36 -10.56
CA PRO A 14 0.32 4.11 -11.37
C PRO A 14 -0.98 4.11 -10.57
N ARG A 15 -0.96 3.69 -9.30
CA ARG A 15 -2.14 3.70 -8.44
C ARG A 15 -2.16 4.90 -7.52
N ASP A 16 -1.24 4.96 -6.55
CA ASP A 16 -1.24 5.99 -5.51
C ASP A 16 -0.85 7.36 -6.07
N GLY A 17 0.13 7.38 -6.96
CA GLY A 17 0.60 8.61 -7.61
C GLY A 17 -0.49 9.29 -8.43
N TRP A 18 -1.22 8.52 -9.23
CA TRP A 18 -2.20 9.10 -10.16
C TRP A 18 -3.60 9.25 -9.59
N GLN A 19 -3.98 8.49 -8.56
CA GLN A 19 -5.38 8.44 -8.09
C GLN A 19 -5.98 9.81 -7.74
N ASN A 20 -5.16 10.76 -7.29
CA ASN A 20 -5.60 12.09 -6.88
C ASN A 20 -5.34 13.17 -7.95
N HIS A 21 -4.88 12.79 -9.14
CA HIS A 21 -4.66 13.77 -10.21
C HIS A 21 -5.98 14.40 -10.65
N ALA A 22 -6.00 15.72 -10.77
CA ALA A 22 -7.23 16.47 -11.00
C ALA A 22 -7.86 16.17 -12.39
N GLU A 23 -7.00 16.00 -13.41
CA GLU A 23 -7.44 15.66 -14.76
C GLU A 23 -7.32 14.15 -14.98
N PHE A 24 -8.33 13.57 -15.65
CA PHE A 24 -8.28 12.14 -15.99
C PHE A 24 -7.10 11.88 -16.94
N ILE A 25 -6.21 10.99 -16.52
CA ILE A 25 -5.09 10.53 -17.33
C ILE A 25 -5.62 9.49 -18.32
N PRO A 26 -5.52 9.72 -19.64
CA PRO A 26 -6.00 8.76 -20.64
C PRO A 26 -5.40 7.38 -20.48
N THR A 27 -6.20 6.34 -20.73
CA THR A 27 -5.82 4.93 -20.55
C THR A 27 -4.53 4.58 -21.30
N GLU A 28 -4.40 5.05 -22.55
CA GLU A 28 -3.21 4.82 -23.37
C GLU A 28 -1.96 5.50 -22.81
N VAL A 29 -2.12 6.61 -22.12
CA VAL A 29 -1.02 7.31 -21.43
C VAL A 29 -0.57 6.51 -20.21
N LYS A 30 -1.53 6.01 -19.40
CA LYS A 30 -1.23 5.13 -18.27
C LYS A 30 -0.46 3.89 -18.74
N ILE A 31 -0.98 3.18 -19.73
CA ILE A 31 -0.34 1.98 -20.31
C ILE A 31 1.07 2.28 -20.80
N LYS A 32 1.25 3.41 -21.52
CA LYS A 32 2.56 3.83 -22.01
C LYS A 32 3.57 4.03 -20.90
N TYR A 33 3.18 4.72 -19.82
CA TYR A 33 4.12 5.01 -18.73
C TYR A 33 4.37 3.79 -17.84
N ILE A 34 3.37 2.94 -17.59
CA ILE A 34 3.59 1.68 -16.86
C ILE A 34 4.59 0.78 -17.62
N ARG A 35 4.47 0.65 -18.94
CA ARG A 35 5.46 -0.09 -19.73
C ARG A 35 6.86 0.49 -19.59
N ARG A 36 6.99 1.83 -19.60
CA ARG A 36 8.28 2.47 -19.38
C ARG A 36 8.87 2.20 -17.99
N MET A 37 8.04 2.19 -16.94
CA MET A 37 8.49 1.82 -15.60
C MET A 37 9.06 0.40 -15.59
N ILE A 38 8.38 -0.56 -16.24
CA ILE A 38 8.85 -1.93 -16.39
C ILE A 38 10.16 -1.97 -17.19
N ASP A 39 10.27 -1.23 -18.30
CA ASP A 39 11.48 -1.15 -19.12
C ASP A 39 12.67 -0.53 -18.36
N CYS A 40 12.40 0.38 -17.43
CA CYS A 40 13.40 0.96 -16.53
C CYS A 40 13.81 0.03 -15.38
N GLY A 41 13.19 -1.15 -15.26
CA GLY A 41 13.62 -2.17 -14.31
C GLY A 41 12.68 -2.39 -13.13
N ALA A 42 11.51 -1.73 -13.08
CA ALA A 42 10.53 -2.02 -12.04
C ALA A 42 10.11 -3.49 -12.09
N LYS A 43 10.20 -4.19 -10.95
CA LYS A 43 9.87 -5.62 -10.81
C LYS A 43 8.54 -5.86 -10.11
N GLU A 44 8.07 -4.88 -9.37
CA GLU A 44 6.81 -4.91 -8.65
C GLU A 44 6.08 -3.59 -8.89
N LEU A 45 4.80 -3.64 -9.30
CA LEU A 45 3.99 -2.45 -9.52
C LEU A 45 2.62 -2.60 -8.89
N GLU A 46 2.19 -1.58 -8.16
CA GLU A 46 0.77 -1.39 -7.84
C GLU A 46 0.11 -0.64 -8.99
N VAL A 47 -0.50 -1.40 -9.90
CA VAL A 47 -0.90 -0.91 -11.24
C VAL A 47 -2.15 -0.06 -11.20
N THR A 48 -3.11 -0.42 -10.35
CA THR A 48 -4.43 0.21 -10.31
C THR A 48 -5.19 -0.17 -9.04
N SER A 49 -6.42 0.36 -8.90
CA SER A 49 -7.35 -0.11 -7.88
C SER A 49 -8.72 -0.41 -8.48
N PHE A 50 -9.33 -1.52 -8.03
CA PHE A 50 -10.69 -1.89 -8.39
C PHE A 50 -11.69 -1.31 -7.38
N VAL A 51 -11.92 0.00 -7.51
CA VAL A 51 -12.78 0.78 -6.64
C VAL A 51 -13.94 1.38 -7.43
N ASN A 52 -14.94 1.91 -6.72
CA ASN A 52 -16.07 2.55 -7.39
C ASN A 52 -15.60 3.79 -8.19
N PRO A 53 -15.78 3.83 -9.53
CA PRO A 53 -15.35 4.95 -10.38
C PRO A 53 -15.96 6.30 -10.00
N LYS A 54 -17.13 6.31 -9.34
CA LYS A 54 -17.73 7.55 -8.83
C LYS A 54 -16.97 8.14 -7.66
N VAL A 55 -16.25 7.30 -6.90
CA VAL A 55 -15.42 7.72 -5.76
C VAL A 55 -14.01 8.07 -6.23
N MET A 56 -13.48 7.29 -7.17
CA MET A 56 -12.11 7.47 -7.70
C MET A 56 -12.12 7.41 -9.23
N PRO A 57 -12.47 8.52 -9.89
CA PRO A 57 -12.61 8.57 -11.36
C PRO A 57 -11.34 8.18 -12.12
N GLN A 58 -10.16 8.48 -11.55
CA GLN A 58 -8.87 8.11 -12.16
C GLN A 58 -8.70 6.60 -12.36
N MET A 59 -9.38 5.78 -11.56
CA MET A 59 -9.29 4.31 -11.65
C MET A 59 -10.48 3.68 -12.40
N ALA A 60 -11.25 4.49 -13.13
CA ALA A 60 -12.42 4.01 -13.89
C ALA A 60 -12.06 3.01 -15.00
N ASP A 61 -10.83 3.07 -15.49
CA ASP A 61 -10.27 2.22 -16.55
C ASP A 61 -9.40 1.06 -16.02
N ALA A 62 -9.49 0.75 -14.73
CA ALA A 62 -8.64 -0.24 -14.05
C ALA A 62 -8.51 -1.58 -14.80
N ALA A 63 -9.64 -2.15 -15.23
CA ALA A 63 -9.65 -3.43 -15.95
C ALA A 63 -8.91 -3.33 -17.30
N ALA A 64 -9.13 -2.26 -18.06
CA ALA A 64 -8.50 -2.06 -19.37
C ALA A 64 -6.99 -1.86 -19.24
N VAL A 65 -6.54 -1.08 -18.24
CA VAL A 65 -5.12 -0.88 -17.94
C VAL A 65 -4.48 -2.19 -17.54
N PHE A 66 -5.09 -2.94 -16.61
CA PHE A 66 -4.54 -4.20 -16.11
C PHE A 66 -4.42 -5.24 -17.23
N GLU A 67 -5.49 -5.42 -18.03
CA GLU A 67 -5.50 -6.35 -19.17
C GLU A 67 -4.40 -6.04 -20.19
N ALA A 68 -4.18 -4.76 -20.51
CA ALA A 68 -3.15 -4.33 -21.47
C ALA A 68 -1.72 -4.49 -20.95
N ILE A 69 -1.52 -4.43 -19.61
CA ILE A 69 -0.21 -4.51 -18.99
C ILE A 69 0.19 -5.94 -18.63
N LYS A 70 -0.76 -6.78 -18.22
CA LYS A 70 -0.52 -8.14 -17.72
C LYS A 70 0.40 -8.97 -18.63
N PRO A 71 0.17 -9.12 -19.95
CA PRO A 71 1.05 -9.92 -20.80
C PRO A 71 2.45 -9.33 -20.90
N TYR A 72 2.58 -8.01 -20.95
CA TYR A 72 3.85 -7.33 -20.99
C TYR A 72 4.66 -7.50 -19.69
N ALA A 73 4.00 -7.36 -18.55
CA ALA A 73 4.62 -7.58 -17.25
C ALA A 73 5.10 -9.02 -17.09
N ALA A 74 4.29 -10.00 -17.51
CA ALA A 74 4.66 -11.41 -17.48
C ALA A 74 5.91 -11.71 -18.33
N GLU A 75 6.01 -11.13 -19.55
CA GLU A 75 7.20 -11.26 -20.41
C GLU A 75 8.46 -10.73 -19.72
N LYS A 76 8.35 -9.65 -18.95
CA LYS A 76 9.46 -8.98 -18.26
C LYS A 76 9.72 -9.50 -16.86
N GLY A 77 8.93 -10.46 -16.36
CA GLY A 77 9.04 -10.99 -15.01
C GLY A 77 8.70 -9.94 -13.93
N CYS A 78 7.74 -9.07 -14.23
CA CYS A 78 7.25 -8.05 -13.32
C CYS A 78 5.94 -8.52 -12.66
N THR A 79 5.84 -8.43 -11.34
CA THR A 79 4.62 -8.74 -10.60
C THR A 79 3.70 -7.53 -10.51
N LEU A 80 2.39 -7.79 -10.59
CA LEU A 80 1.37 -6.76 -10.56
C LEU A 80 0.51 -6.92 -9.31
N SER A 81 0.39 -5.87 -8.53
CA SER A 81 -0.52 -5.75 -7.40
C SER A 81 -1.65 -4.75 -7.69
N THR A 82 -2.72 -4.87 -6.94
CA THR A 82 -3.88 -4.01 -7.03
C THR A 82 -4.45 -3.73 -5.65
N LEU A 83 -5.23 -2.66 -5.54
CA LEU A 83 -5.94 -2.33 -4.32
C LEU A 83 -7.45 -2.53 -4.50
N ALA A 84 -8.13 -3.05 -3.48
CA ALA A 84 -9.58 -3.09 -3.40
C ALA A 84 -10.08 -2.66 -2.02
N LEU A 85 -11.29 -2.09 -1.98
CA LEU A 85 -11.93 -1.60 -0.75
C LEU A 85 -13.18 -2.41 -0.37
N ASN A 86 -13.55 -3.39 -1.17
CA ASN A 86 -14.74 -4.23 -0.94
C ASN A 86 -14.65 -5.53 -1.76
N LYS A 87 -15.58 -6.45 -1.48
CA LYS A 87 -15.63 -7.77 -2.13
C LYS A 87 -15.68 -7.70 -3.66
N ARG A 88 -16.50 -6.84 -4.22
CA ARG A 88 -16.62 -6.73 -5.69
C ARG A 88 -15.27 -6.36 -6.32
N GLY A 89 -14.61 -5.34 -5.78
CA GLY A 89 -13.29 -4.93 -6.27
C GLY A 89 -12.25 -6.03 -6.11
N ALA A 90 -12.31 -6.80 -5.02
CA ALA A 90 -11.43 -7.96 -4.83
C ALA A 90 -11.70 -9.06 -5.86
N ASP A 91 -12.96 -9.40 -6.11
CA ASP A 91 -13.34 -10.37 -7.14
C ASP A 91 -12.87 -9.93 -8.54
N ASP A 92 -13.05 -8.64 -8.88
CA ASP A 92 -12.59 -8.05 -10.14
C ASP A 92 -11.04 -8.11 -10.26
N ALA A 93 -10.30 -7.82 -9.18
CA ALA A 93 -8.84 -7.90 -9.13
C ALA A 93 -8.32 -9.32 -9.32
N VAL A 94 -8.93 -10.30 -8.65
CA VAL A 94 -8.59 -11.72 -8.78
C VAL A 94 -8.90 -12.21 -10.20
N ALA A 95 -10.06 -11.87 -10.74
CA ALA A 95 -10.45 -12.23 -12.12
C ALA A 95 -9.49 -11.62 -13.16
N ALA A 96 -8.98 -10.41 -12.93
CA ALA A 96 -7.95 -9.80 -13.76
C ALA A 96 -6.60 -10.53 -13.67
N GLY A 97 -6.34 -11.24 -12.57
CA GLY A 97 -5.11 -12.00 -12.30
C GLY A 97 -4.04 -11.20 -11.59
N SER A 98 -4.44 -10.38 -10.63
CA SER A 98 -3.52 -9.72 -9.70
C SER A 98 -2.72 -10.76 -8.93
N HIS A 99 -1.41 -10.51 -8.75
CA HIS A 99 -0.55 -11.38 -7.95
C HIS A 99 -0.70 -11.10 -6.45
N MET A 100 -0.94 -9.82 -6.10
CA MET A 100 -1.21 -9.39 -4.74
C MET A 100 -2.38 -8.41 -4.71
N LEU A 101 -3.23 -8.56 -3.71
CA LEU A 101 -4.38 -7.70 -3.46
C LEU A 101 -4.20 -6.99 -2.12
N SER A 102 -4.06 -5.68 -2.16
CA SER A 102 -4.02 -4.84 -0.97
C SER A 102 -5.44 -4.45 -0.53
N PHE A 103 -5.73 -4.66 0.76
CA PHE A 103 -6.93 -4.17 1.42
C PHE A 103 -6.55 -3.20 2.52
N VAL A 104 -7.33 -2.14 2.70
CA VAL A 104 -6.96 -1.02 3.58
C VAL A 104 -7.82 -0.98 4.83
N VAL A 105 -7.18 -1.02 5.99
CA VAL A 105 -7.78 -0.72 7.30
C VAL A 105 -6.84 0.21 8.05
N SER A 106 -7.29 1.42 8.39
CA SER A 106 -6.43 2.36 9.11
C SER A 106 -6.23 1.97 10.57
N ALA A 107 -5.03 2.20 11.08
CA ALA A 107 -4.74 2.10 12.51
C ALA A 107 -5.34 3.26 13.33
N SER A 108 -5.67 4.40 12.68
CA SER A 108 -6.37 5.54 13.26
C SER A 108 -7.87 5.39 13.09
N GLU A 109 -8.63 5.49 14.19
CA GLU A 109 -10.10 5.42 14.16
C GLU A 109 -10.68 6.59 13.37
N GLU A 110 -10.18 7.80 13.62
CA GLU A 110 -10.66 9.02 12.96
C GLU A 110 -10.36 9.00 11.45
N HIS A 111 -9.16 8.54 11.06
CA HIS A 111 -8.83 8.37 9.64
C HIS A 111 -9.69 7.28 8.99
N ASN A 112 -9.92 6.16 9.67
CA ASN A 112 -10.74 5.06 9.14
C ASN A 112 -12.20 5.51 8.92
N LEU A 113 -12.79 6.25 9.86
CA LEU A 113 -14.13 6.82 9.72
C LEU A 113 -14.22 7.78 8.51
N ARG A 114 -13.21 8.62 8.29
CA ARG A 114 -13.19 9.57 7.17
C ARG A 114 -12.97 8.89 5.83
N ASN A 115 -12.08 7.89 5.79
CA ASN A 115 -11.70 7.19 4.57
C ASN A 115 -12.75 6.16 4.13
N SER A 116 -13.24 5.34 5.05
CA SER A 116 -14.14 4.22 4.75
C SER A 116 -15.57 4.39 5.27
N ARG A 117 -15.84 5.42 6.10
CA ARG A 117 -17.11 5.64 6.83
C ARG A 117 -17.47 4.49 7.75
N ARG A 118 -16.48 3.81 8.30
CA ARG A 118 -16.58 2.66 9.20
C ARG A 118 -15.65 2.82 10.38
N THR A 119 -15.99 2.19 11.48
CA THR A 119 -15.07 1.93 12.58
C THR A 119 -13.97 0.96 12.14
N ILE A 120 -12.87 0.89 12.87
CA ILE A 120 -11.81 -0.10 12.60
C ILE A 120 -12.38 -1.52 12.72
N GLN A 121 -13.22 -1.77 13.73
CA GLN A 121 -13.88 -3.07 13.94
C GLN A 121 -14.73 -3.49 12.74
N GLU A 122 -15.56 -2.57 12.22
CA GLU A 122 -16.38 -2.84 11.03
C GLU A 122 -15.53 -3.09 9.78
N SER A 123 -14.43 -2.34 9.62
CA SER A 123 -13.48 -2.53 8.51
C SER A 123 -12.74 -3.86 8.62
N MET A 124 -12.32 -4.26 9.82
CA MET A 124 -11.70 -5.57 10.06
C MET A 124 -12.68 -6.71 9.84
N ALA A 125 -13.94 -6.58 10.26
CA ALA A 125 -14.96 -7.60 9.99
C ALA A 125 -15.17 -7.78 8.47
N GLN A 126 -15.24 -6.69 7.70
CA GLN A 126 -15.35 -6.74 6.24
C GLN A 126 -14.09 -7.35 5.60
N PHE A 127 -12.91 -6.98 6.08
CA PHE A 127 -11.65 -7.54 5.63
C PHE A 127 -11.60 -9.06 5.84
N LYS A 128 -11.96 -9.53 7.03
CA LYS A 128 -11.99 -10.97 7.35
C LYS A 128 -12.97 -11.75 6.46
N GLU A 129 -14.16 -11.20 6.24
CA GLU A 129 -15.13 -11.79 5.32
C GLU A 129 -14.54 -11.89 3.91
N LEU A 130 -13.90 -10.82 3.42
CA LEU A 130 -13.26 -10.80 2.12
C LEU A 130 -12.11 -11.82 2.03
N ALA A 131 -11.19 -11.80 2.98
CA ALA A 131 -10.01 -12.66 2.98
C ALA A 131 -10.40 -14.15 3.03
N SER A 132 -11.40 -14.51 3.87
CA SER A 132 -11.88 -15.90 4.00
C SER A 132 -12.57 -16.42 2.73
N GLN A 133 -13.07 -15.56 1.87
CA GLN A 133 -13.76 -15.92 0.62
C GLN A 133 -12.84 -15.91 -0.60
N GLN A 134 -11.59 -15.42 -0.47
CA GLN A 134 -10.66 -15.43 -1.59
C GLN A 134 -10.18 -16.84 -1.84
N THR A 135 -10.26 -17.26 -3.11
CA THR A 135 -9.79 -18.55 -3.60
C THR A 135 -8.79 -18.31 -4.71
N GLY A 136 -7.71 -19.08 -4.74
CA GLY A 136 -6.65 -18.98 -5.75
C GLY A 136 -5.31 -18.52 -5.16
N ASP A 137 -4.35 -18.30 -6.04
CA ASP A 137 -2.95 -18.00 -5.67
C ASP A 137 -2.68 -16.51 -5.40
N VAL A 138 -3.74 -15.68 -5.26
CA VAL A 138 -3.56 -14.26 -4.97
C VAL A 138 -3.10 -14.06 -3.52
N ARG A 139 -1.99 -13.36 -3.33
CA ARG A 139 -1.53 -12.96 -2.01
C ARG A 139 -2.38 -11.79 -1.51
N ILE A 140 -2.81 -11.85 -0.25
CA ILE A 140 -3.52 -10.74 0.39
C ILE A 140 -2.56 -9.99 1.29
N GLN A 141 -2.55 -8.66 1.15
CA GLN A 141 -1.85 -7.74 2.05
C GLN A 141 -2.87 -6.87 2.78
N LEU A 142 -2.74 -6.76 4.09
CA LEU A 142 -3.46 -5.76 4.88
C LEU A 142 -2.61 -4.49 4.99
N ALA A 143 -3.01 -3.45 4.27
CA ALA A 143 -2.39 -2.14 4.36
C ALA A 143 -2.97 -1.36 5.54
N LEU A 144 -2.09 -0.85 6.40
CA LEU A 144 -2.39 -0.15 7.65
C LEU A 144 -1.98 1.34 7.56
N PRO A 145 -2.83 2.23 7.03
CA PRO A 145 -2.59 3.67 7.12
C PRO A 145 -2.48 4.15 8.57
N CYS A 146 -1.69 5.19 8.76
CA CYS A 146 -1.52 5.89 10.04
C CYS A 146 -0.89 5.05 11.16
N VAL A 147 -0.21 3.93 10.84
CA VAL A 147 0.40 3.08 11.87
C VAL A 147 1.50 3.81 12.65
N PHE A 148 2.15 4.79 12.03
CA PHE A 148 3.19 5.62 12.65
C PHE A 148 2.66 6.97 13.18
N GLY A 149 1.36 7.17 13.24
CA GLY A 149 0.72 8.37 13.77
C GLY A 149 -0.43 8.88 12.91
N SER A 150 -1.35 9.57 13.56
CA SER A 150 -2.57 10.09 12.95
C SER A 150 -2.48 11.59 12.68
N PRO A 151 -2.92 12.08 11.50
CA PRO A 151 -3.02 13.50 11.22
C PRO A 151 -4.12 14.20 12.03
N PHE A 152 -4.96 13.44 12.73
CA PHE A 152 -6.08 13.93 13.53
C PHE A 152 -5.75 13.98 15.03
N GLY A 153 -4.58 13.48 15.44
CA GLY A 153 -4.13 13.49 16.82
C GLY A 153 -4.72 12.40 17.70
N ASP A 154 -5.45 11.44 17.12
CA ASP A 154 -5.86 10.25 17.86
C ASP A 154 -4.65 9.33 18.07
N GLU A 155 -4.59 8.71 19.24
CA GLU A 155 -3.52 7.79 19.62
C GLU A 155 -3.64 6.46 18.86
N ILE A 156 -2.48 5.90 18.53
CA ILE A 156 -2.35 4.57 17.91
C ILE A 156 -1.66 3.66 18.96
N PRO A 157 -2.42 3.08 19.88
CA PRO A 157 -1.85 2.19 20.89
C PRO A 157 -1.33 0.89 20.23
N LEU A 158 -0.23 0.37 20.71
CA LEU A 158 0.37 -0.87 20.17
C LEU A 158 -0.59 -2.07 20.29
N GLU A 159 -1.37 -2.12 21.36
CA GLU A 159 -2.40 -3.15 21.58
C GLU A 159 -3.45 -3.18 20.46
N ARG A 160 -3.69 -2.05 19.79
CA ARG A 160 -4.56 -2.02 18.60
C ARG A 160 -3.90 -2.75 17.44
N LEU A 161 -2.58 -2.59 17.26
CA LEU A 161 -1.83 -3.29 16.24
C LEU A 161 -1.79 -4.79 16.52
N ASP A 162 -1.62 -5.19 17.79
CA ASP A 162 -1.69 -6.59 18.23
C ASP A 162 -3.02 -7.21 17.80
N TRP A 163 -4.12 -6.55 18.13
CA TRP A 163 -5.46 -7.01 17.78
C TRP A 163 -5.70 -7.09 16.27
N ILE A 164 -5.26 -6.09 15.49
CA ILE A 164 -5.39 -6.10 14.02
C ILE A 164 -4.62 -7.28 13.42
N VAL A 165 -3.41 -7.54 13.89
CA VAL A 165 -2.58 -8.66 13.41
C VAL A 165 -3.21 -9.99 13.78
N GLU A 166 -3.69 -10.16 15.01
CA GLU A 166 -4.40 -11.37 15.44
C GLU A 166 -5.62 -11.67 14.58
N GLU A 167 -6.43 -10.64 14.32
CA GLU A 167 -7.61 -10.75 13.44
C GLU A 167 -7.24 -11.11 12.00
N ALA A 168 -6.16 -10.56 11.45
CA ALA A 168 -5.68 -10.87 10.11
C ALA A 168 -5.14 -12.31 10.03
N HIS A 169 -4.34 -12.74 11.01
CA HIS A 169 -3.84 -14.11 11.10
C HIS A 169 -4.96 -15.14 11.23
N SER A 170 -6.07 -14.79 11.90
CA SER A 170 -7.24 -15.69 12.04
C SER A 170 -7.86 -16.10 10.72
N VAL A 171 -7.58 -15.38 9.64
CA VAL A 171 -8.04 -15.66 8.26
C VAL A 171 -6.90 -15.96 7.29
N GLY A 172 -5.69 -16.25 7.81
CA GLY A 172 -4.53 -16.68 7.02
C GLY A 172 -3.80 -15.55 6.29
N VAL A 173 -4.00 -14.30 6.68
CA VAL A 173 -3.28 -13.16 6.10
C VAL A 173 -2.03 -12.86 6.93
N GLU A 174 -0.87 -12.85 6.26
CA GLU A 174 0.45 -12.72 6.88
C GLU A 174 1.21 -11.47 6.43
N TYR A 175 0.79 -10.78 5.34
CA TYR A 175 1.49 -9.65 4.77
C TYR A 175 0.84 -8.32 5.16
N PHE A 176 1.67 -7.37 5.61
CA PHE A 176 1.23 -6.09 6.13
C PHE A 176 1.96 -4.93 5.45
N GLY A 177 1.20 -3.96 4.94
CA GLY A 177 1.74 -2.68 4.48
C GLY A 177 1.65 -1.66 5.61
N LEU A 178 2.76 -1.17 6.13
CA LEU A 178 2.80 -0.20 7.23
C LEU A 178 3.01 1.20 6.67
N ALA A 179 1.99 2.07 6.81
CA ALA A 179 2.05 3.38 6.18
C ALA A 179 2.19 4.55 7.17
N ASP A 180 3.21 5.39 6.94
CA ASP A 180 3.28 6.74 7.47
C ASP A 180 2.50 7.70 6.56
N THR A 181 1.18 7.56 6.59
CA THR A 181 0.25 8.27 5.70
C THR A 181 0.38 9.80 5.78
N SER A 182 0.79 10.30 6.93
CA SER A 182 0.95 11.73 7.18
C SER A 182 2.39 12.21 6.94
N GLY A 183 3.35 11.30 6.89
CA GLY A 183 4.78 11.61 6.81
C GLY A 183 5.28 12.37 8.04
N ILE A 184 4.72 12.06 9.23
CA ILE A 184 5.04 12.75 10.49
C ILE A 184 5.96 11.92 11.40
N SER A 185 6.22 10.68 11.05
CA SER A 185 7.06 9.82 11.88
C SER A 185 8.51 10.28 11.91
N THR A 186 9.10 10.14 13.06
CA THR A 186 10.54 10.35 13.26
C THR A 186 11.27 9.01 13.19
N PRO A 187 12.58 8.97 12.87
CA PRO A 187 13.36 7.73 12.84
C PRO A 187 13.27 6.91 14.13
N THR A 188 13.22 7.57 15.30
CA THR A 188 13.08 6.88 16.58
C THR A 188 11.72 6.21 16.70
N HIS A 189 10.65 6.92 16.41
CA HIS A 189 9.28 6.38 16.48
C HIS A 189 9.04 5.28 15.43
N THR A 190 9.55 5.48 14.21
CA THR A 190 9.50 4.44 13.16
C THR A 190 10.15 3.16 13.64
N ARG A 191 11.32 3.24 14.29
CA ARG A 191 12.03 2.09 14.86
C ARG A 191 11.22 1.37 15.93
N GLU A 192 10.59 2.11 16.83
CA GLU A 192 9.77 1.54 17.91
C GLU A 192 8.60 0.74 17.35
N VAL A 193 7.84 1.33 16.42
CA VAL A 193 6.68 0.68 15.78
C VAL A 193 7.13 -0.52 14.95
N LEU A 194 8.18 -0.37 14.14
CA LEU A 194 8.70 -1.48 13.34
C LEU A 194 9.14 -2.66 14.17
N ARG A 195 9.90 -2.43 15.27
CA ARG A 195 10.33 -3.51 16.17
C ARG A 195 9.13 -4.25 16.77
N HIS A 196 8.09 -3.52 17.15
CA HIS A 196 6.86 -4.13 17.65
C HIS A 196 6.22 -5.02 16.57
N MET A 197 5.99 -4.48 15.39
CA MET A 197 5.36 -5.21 14.28
C MET A 197 6.22 -6.40 13.81
N ILE A 198 7.54 -6.24 13.73
CA ILE A 198 8.46 -7.34 13.40
C ILE A 198 8.37 -8.47 14.42
N GLY A 199 8.19 -8.13 15.70
CA GLY A 199 7.96 -9.11 16.76
C GLY A 199 6.68 -9.93 16.59
N LEU A 200 5.67 -9.37 15.94
CA LEU A 200 4.38 -10.03 15.68
C LEU A 200 4.39 -10.85 14.39
N VAL A 201 4.97 -10.32 13.31
CA VAL A 201 4.77 -10.88 11.96
C VAL A 201 6.06 -11.26 11.23
N GLY A 202 7.24 -10.82 11.72
CA GLY A 202 8.51 -10.96 11.02
C GLY A 202 8.75 -9.87 9.97
N ALA A 203 10.01 -9.50 9.75
CA ALA A 203 10.38 -8.42 8.84
C ALA A 203 10.02 -8.71 7.36
N ASP A 204 10.10 -9.97 6.95
CA ASP A 204 9.81 -10.42 5.58
C ASP A 204 8.33 -10.29 5.20
N HIS A 205 7.46 -10.08 6.17
CA HIS A 205 6.01 -9.90 5.96
C HIS A 205 5.57 -8.43 6.02
N ILE A 206 6.53 -7.51 6.13
CA ILE A 206 6.27 -6.06 6.21
C ILE A 206 6.73 -5.37 4.94
N CYS A 207 5.84 -4.56 4.36
CA CYS A 207 6.15 -3.54 3.36
C CYS A 207 6.05 -2.16 4.01
N ALA A 208 7.10 -1.34 3.90
CA ALA A 208 7.11 0.02 4.44
C ALA A 208 6.64 1.01 3.35
N HIS A 209 5.52 1.69 3.63
CA HIS A 209 4.93 2.73 2.79
C HIS A 209 5.09 4.08 3.46
N LEU A 210 6.05 4.87 3.00
CA LEU A 210 6.47 6.07 3.71
C LEU A 210 6.23 7.32 2.87
N HIS A 211 5.62 8.34 3.51
CA HIS A 211 5.46 9.67 2.93
C HIS A 211 6.58 10.60 3.39
N ASP A 212 6.90 11.59 2.55
CA ASP A 212 8.01 12.52 2.79
C ASP A 212 7.56 13.94 3.14
N THR A 213 6.44 14.06 3.85
CA THR A 213 5.82 15.36 4.18
C THR A 213 6.79 16.30 4.91
N HIS A 214 7.60 15.79 5.82
CA HIS A 214 8.57 16.54 6.60
C HIS A 214 10.03 16.23 6.24
N GLY A 215 10.28 15.59 5.09
CA GLY A 215 11.65 15.26 4.65
C GLY A 215 12.30 14.14 5.45
N MET A 216 11.49 13.30 6.13
CA MET A 216 11.99 12.17 6.93
C MET A 216 11.80 10.80 6.25
N GLY A 217 11.14 10.76 5.10
CA GLY A 217 10.77 9.51 4.42
C GLY A 217 11.96 8.61 4.16
N ILE A 218 13.04 9.11 3.56
CA ILE A 218 14.26 8.34 3.29
C ILE A 218 14.99 7.94 4.60
N ALA A 219 15.01 8.83 5.61
CA ALA A 219 15.61 8.49 6.90
C ALA A 219 14.83 7.36 7.59
N ASN A 220 13.50 7.36 7.49
CA ASN A 220 12.64 6.30 8.02
C ASN A 220 12.78 5.00 7.21
N ALA A 221 12.96 5.07 5.88
CA ALA A 221 13.27 3.92 5.04
C ALA A 221 14.61 3.27 5.44
N PHE A 222 15.63 4.08 5.69
CA PHE A 222 16.91 3.58 6.19
C PHE A 222 16.77 2.89 7.56
N VAL A 223 15.96 3.44 8.47
CA VAL A 223 15.64 2.79 9.75
C VAL A 223 14.94 1.44 9.53
N ALA A 224 13.98 1.38 8.61
CA ALA A 224 13.30 0.12 8.29
C ALA A 224 14.27 -0.93 7.76
N LEU A 225 15.20 -0.51 6.90
CA LEU A 225 16.28 -1.37 6.39
C LEU A 225 17.20 -1.88 7.52
N GLU A 226 17.57 -1.02 8.49
CA GLU A 226 18.37 -1.43 9.66
C GLU A 226 17.63 -2.45 10.54
N GLU A 227 16.31 -2.38 10.63
CA GLU A 227 15.48 -3.35 11.37
C GLU A 227 15.18 -4.62 10.55
N GLY A 228 15.66 -4.70 9.29
CA GLY A 228 15.58 -5.89 8.45
C GLY A 228 14.39 -5.92 7.49
N VAL A 229 13.60 -4.86 7.40
CA VAL A 229 12.55 -4.74 6.38
C VAL A 229 13.20 -4.59 5.01
N THR A 230 12.73 -5.36 4.03
CA THR A 230 13.29 -5.39 2.67
C THR A 230 12.29 -4.99 1.59
N HIS A 231 11.02 -4.83 1.93
CA HIS A 231 9.97 -4.43 0.98
C HIS A 231 9.55 -2.99 1.25
N PHE A 232 9.53 -2.18 0.19
CA PHE A 232 9.22 -0.76 0.25
C PHE A 232 8.28 -0.37 -0.88
N ASP A 233 7.31 0.48 -0.55
CA ASP A 233 6.53 1.21 -1.54
C ASP A 233 7.22 2.56 -1.82
N ALA A 234 7.30 2.92 -3.09
CA ALA A 234 7.78 4.22 -3.53
C ALA A 234 7.01 4.69 -4.76
N SER A 235 7.11 5.96 -5.10
CA SER A 235 6.41 6.51 -6.26
C SER A 235 7.30 7.46 -7.03
N LEU A 236 7.43 7.24 -8.33
CA LEU A 236 8.19 8.14 -9.22
C LEU A 236 7.77 9.60 -9.01
N ALA A 237 8.78 10.48 -8.96
CA ALA A 237 8.63 11.92 -8.72
C ALA A 237 7.90 12.26 -7.42
N ALA A 238 7.98 11.39 -6.41
CA ALA A 238 7.28 11.53 -5.13
C ALA A 238 5.76 11.75 -5.29
N MET A 239 5.15 11.24 -6.36
CA MET A 239 3.72 11.39 -6.60
C MET A 239 2.89 10.61 -5.58
N GLY A 240 1.67 11.09 -5.35
CA GLY A 240 0.74 10.48 -4.41
C GLY A 240 0.41 11.39 -3.25
N GLY A 241 -0.17 10.82 -2.23
CA GLY A 241 -0.66 11.53 -1.05
C GLY A 241 -2.10 11.12 -0.73
N CYS A 242 -2.49 11.31 0.52
CA CYS A 242 -3.82 10.93 0.97
C CYS A 242 -4.73 12.15 1.06
N PRO A 243 -5.86 12.21 0.33
CA PRO A 243 -6.79 13.34 0.40
C PRO A 243 -7.45 13.45 1.79
N PHE A 244 -7.42 12.37 2.58
CA PHE A 244 -7.95 12.31 3.94
C PHE A 244 -6.90 12.58 5.02
N ALA A 245 -5.65 12.91 4.64
CA ALA A 245 -4.57 13.32 5.54
C ALA A 245 -4.14 14.77 5.20
N PRO A 246 -4.73 15.79 5.86
CA PRO A 246 -4.45 17.18 5.54
C PRO A 246 -2.95 17.52 5.62
N GLY A 247 -2.41 18.13 4.56
CA GLY A 247 -1.01 18.55 4.50
C GLY A 247 -0.02 17.44 4.13
N ALA A 248 -0.46 16.19 3.98
CA ALA A 248 0.41 15.11 3.52
C ALA A 248 0.90 15.40 2.10
N LYS A 249 2.24 15.37 1.93
CA LYS A 249 2.89 15.33 0.62
C LYS A 249 2.91 13.88 0.11
N GLY A 250 3.46 13.68 -1.08
CA GLY A 250 3.53 12.36 -1.70
C GLY A 250 4.43 11.35 -1.00
N ASN A 251 4.53 10.21 -1.64
CA ASN A 251 5.41 9.12 -1.23
C ASN A 251 6.89 9.55 -1.24
N ILE A 252 7.76 8.74 -0.69
CA ILE A 252 9.19 8.83 -1.03
C ILE A 252 9.35 8.59 -2.52
N ALA A 253 10.26 9.34 -3.16
CA ALA A 253 10.51 9.18 -4.58
C ALA A 253 11.27 7.87 -4.86
N THR A 254 10.82 7.10 -5.86
CA THR A 254 11.48 5.87 -6.26
C THR A 254 12.94 6.11 -6.67
N GLU A 255 13.19 7.24 -7.33
CA GLU A 255 14.52 7.65 -7.77
C GLU A 255 15.46 8.04 -6.64
N ASP A 256 14.94 8.38 -5.45
CA ASP A 256 15.74 8.75 -4.27
C ASP A 256 15.98 7.53 -3.35
N LEU A 257 15.06 6.54 -3.36
CA LEU A 257 15.13 5.32 -2.57
C LEU A 257 16.13 4.33 -3.16
#